data_69d222d245f6055334a7c1444b803f84
#
_entry.id   69d222d245f6055334a7c1444b803f84
#
_cell.length_a   1.000
_cell.length_b   1.000
_cell.length_c   1.000
_cell.angle_alpha   90.00
_cell.angle_beta   90.00
_cell.angle_gamma   90.00
#
_symmetry.space_group_name_H-M   'P 1'
#
loop_
_entity.id
_entity.type
_entity.pdbx_description
1 polymer ?
#
loop_
_entity_poly.entity_id
_entity_poly.type
_entity_poly.pdbx_seq_one_letter_code
_entity_poly.pdbx_strand_id
1 'polypeptide(L)'
;MSRDIDATPENWRELIRPDSAGLVPVIVQEATSREVLMLAWMDVEAVSRTLATGRATYWSRSRREYWVKGETSGHVQHVRSLSLDCDADALLLLVDQTGPACHTNTPTCFTGRTISAD
;
A
#
# COMPACT_ATOMS: atom_id res chain seq x y z
N MET A 1 -4.18 -11.58 -24.35
CA MET A 1 -3.66 -11.28 -23.63
C MET A 1 -3.89 -10.19 -23.09
N SER A 2 -3.71 -10.17 -22.37
CA SER A 2 -4.17 -9.10 -21.72
C SER A 2 -3.62 -7.88 -22.27
N ARG A 3 -4.17 -6.91 -21.99
CA ARG A 3 -3.78 -5.71 -22.24
C ARG A 3 -3.14 -5.16 -21.12
N ASP A 4 -2.74 -5.92 -20.22
CA ASP A 4 -2.13 -5.49 -19.00
C ASP A 4 -0.90 -4.69 -19.28
N ILE A 5 -0.57 -3.79 -18.38
CA ILE A 5 0.66 -3.06 -18.42
C ILE A 5 1.80 -4.02 -18.13
N ASP A 6 2.80 -3.99 -18.99
CA ASP A 6 3.95 -4.87 -18.82
C ASP A 6 4.98 -4.14 -17.95
N ALA A 7 4.74 -4.10 -16.66
CA ALA A 7 5.58 -3.39 -15.72
C ALA A 7 6.76 -4.26 -15.27
N THR A 8 7.92 -3.65 -15.15
CA THR A 8 9.14 -4.29 -14.65
C THR A 8 9.72 -3.41 -13.55
N PRO A 9 10.68 -3.92 -12.77
CA PRO A 9 11.33 -3.08 -11.77
C PRO A 9 11.98 -1.83 -12.34
N GLU A 10 12.34 -1.85 -13.62
CA GLU A 10 13.01 -0.71 -14.24
C GLU A 10 12.05 0.34 -14.76
N ASN A 11 10.83 -0.06 -15.19
CA ASN A 11 9.97 0.87 -15.90
C ASN A 11 8.72 1.33 -15.13
N TRP A 12 8.59 0.96 -13.86
CA TRP A 12 7.39 1.32 -13.11
C TRP A 12 7.21 2.85 -13.01
N ARG A 13 8.31 3.60 -12.94
CA ARG A 13 8.22 5.07 -12.84
C ARG A 13 7.62 5.69 -14.07
N GLU A 14 7.85 5.08 -15.23
CA GLU A 14 7.31 5.59 -16.48
C GLU A 14 5.83 5.27 -16.64
N LEU A 15 5.37 4.22 -16.00
CA LEU A 15 4.00 3.75 -16.14
C LEU A 15 3.05 4.33 -15.10
N ILE A 16 3.52 4.56 -13.89
CA ILE A 16 2.66 4.98 -12.78
C ILE A 16 2.01 6.33 -13.08
N ARG A 17 0.71 6.44 -12.74
CA ARG A 17 -0.10 7.62 -13.04
C ARG A 17 -0.68 8.22 -11.76
N PRO A 18 0.09 9.06 -11.05
CA PRO A 18 -0.44 9.73 -9.87
C PRO A 18 -1.55 10.71 -10.23
N ASP A 19 -2.37 11.03 -9.25
CA ASP A 19 -3.43 12.03 -9.42
C ASP A 19 -2.83 13.44 -9.43
N SER A 20 -3.70 14.47 -9.44
CA SER A 20 -3.23 15.86 -9.52
C SER A 20 -2.42 16.29 -8.30
N ALA A 21 -2.53 15.56 -7.19
CA ALA A 21 -1.73 15.81 -6.00
C ALA A 21 -0.42 15.01 -5.98
N GLY A 22 -0.17 14.21 -7.02
CA GLY A 22 1.01 13.37 -7.10
C GLY A 22 0.88 12.07 -6.35
N LEU A 23 -0.33 11.65 -6.00
CA LEU A 23 -0.56 10.49 -5.14
C LEU A 23 -1.29 9.38 -5.88
N VAL A 24 -1.02 8.13 -5.47
CA VAL A 24 -1.77 6.96 -5.90
C VAL A 24 -2.30 6.24 -4.66
N PRO A 25 -3.52 5.71 -4.72
CA PRO A 25 -4.02 4.90 -3.62
C PRO A 25 -3.35 3.54 -3.62
N VAL A 26 -3.16 2.99 -2.42
CA VAL A 26 -2.49 1.72 -2.23
C VAL A 26 -3.42 0.82 -1.43
N ILE A 27 -3.83 -0.29 -2.02
CA ILE A 27 -4.56 -1.33 -1.30
C ILE A 27 -3.52 -2.23 -0.65
N VAL A 28 -3.59 -2.40 0.67
CA VAL A 28 -2.62 -3.17 1.42
C VAL A 28 -3.28 -4.47 1.86
N GLN A 29 -2.68 -5.60 1.48
CA GLN A 29 -3.24 -6.92 1.68
C GLN A 29 -2.21 -7.81 2.35
N GLU A 30 -2.66 -8.62 3.32
CA GLU A 30 -1.79 -9.60 3.97
C GLU A 30 -1.46 -10.70 2.95
N ALA A 31 -0.17 -10.99 2.79
CA ALA A 31 0.29 -11.88 1.73
C ALA A 31 -0.20 -13.31 1.89
N THR A 32 -0.32 -13.80 3.13
CA THR A 32 -0.71 -15.19 3.39
C THR A 32 -2.22 -15.35 3.48
N SER A 33 -2.88 -14.58 4.35
CA SER A 33 -4.32 -14.73 4.56
C SER A 33 -5.14 -14.09 3.44
N ARG A 34 -4.54 -13.17 2.69
CA ARG A 34 -5.19 -12.40 1.65
C ARG A 34 -6.21 -11.40 2.21
N GLU A 35 -6.17 -11.16 3.49
CA GLU A 35 -7.05 -10.18 4.11
C GLU A 35 -6.64 -8.78 3.70
N VAL A 36 -7.61 -7.95 3.31
CA VAL A 36 -7.32 -6.54 3.01
C VAL A 36 -7.17 -5.81 4.33
N LEU A 37 -6.04 -5.15 4.51
CA LEU A 37 -5.67 -4.56 5.80
C LEU A 37 -6.05 -3.09 5.90
N MET A 38 -5.80 -2.32 4.86
CA MET A 38 -5.99 -0.88 4.90
C MET A 38 -5.86 -0.31 3.49
N LEU A 39 -6.21 0.96 3.36
CA LEU A 39 -5.89 1.73 2.16
C LEU A 39 -5.07 2.94 2.60
N ALA A 40 -4.01 3.22 1.87
CA ALA A 40 -3.13 4.34 2.16
C ALA A 40 -2.73 5.02 0.87
N TRP A 41 -1.79 5.96 0.94
CA TRP A 41 -1.39 6.75 -0.22
C TRP A 41 0.12 6.77 -0.33
N MET A 42 0.61 6.78 -1.58
CA MET A 42 2.03 6.92 -1.86
C MET A 42 2.21 7.91 -2.99
N ASP A 43 3.27 8.73 -2.92
CA ASP A 43 3.76 9.41 -4.10
C ASP A 43 4.91 8.57 -4.67
N VAL A 44 5.54 9.03 -5.73
CA VAL A 44 6.63 8.28 -6.38
C VAL A 44 7.78 8.05 -5.40
N GLU A 45 8.08 9.02 -4.55
CA GLU A 45 9.15 8.88 -3.57
C GLU A 45 8.82 7.80 -2.53
N ALA A 46 7.56 7.74 -2.07
CA ALA A 46 7.14 6.71 -1.12
C ALA A 46 7.27 5.31 -1.74
N VAL A 47 6.90 5.16 -3.02
CA VAL A 47 7.08 3.89 -3.72
C VAL A 47 8.55 3.52 -3.75
N SER A 48 9.40 4.48 -4.11
CA SER A 48 10.84 4.25 -4.18
C SER A 48 11.42 3.81 -2.84
N ARG A 49 11.01 4.47 -1.75
CA ARG A 49 11.48 4.12 -0.41
C ARG A 49 10.99 2.74 0.01
N THR A 50 9.73 2.42 -0.31
CA THR A 50 9.16 1.11 0.01
C THR A 50 9.94 0.01 -0.68
N LEU A 51 10.27 0.19 -1.95
CA LEU A 51 11.05 -0.81 -2.70
C LEU A 51 12.48 -0.92 -2.18
N ALA A 52 13.10 0.21 -1.82
CA ALA A 52 14.48 0.22 -1.37
C ALA A 52 14.65 -0.41 0.01
N THR A 53 13.68 -0.19 0.91
CA THR A 53 13.81 -0.65 2.30
C THR A 53 13.11 -1.97 2.58
N GLY A 54 12.15 -2.35 1.75
CA GLY A 54 11.30 -3.51 2.03
C GLY A 54 10.28 -3.26 3.12
N ARG A 55 10.14 -2.02 3.57
CA ARG A 55 9.21 -1.62 4.63
C ARG A 55 8.19 -0.64 4.04
N ALA A 56 6.90 -0.89 4.27
CA ALA A 56 5.86 -0.05 3.69
C ALA A 56 5.99 1.39 4.19
N THR A 57 6.14 2.30 3.26
CA THR A 57 6.32 3.73 3.52
C THR A 57 5.24 4.48 2.75
N TYR A 58 4.48 5.31 3.45
CA TYR A 58 3.31 5.98 2.89
C TYR A 58 3.45 7.49 3.00
N TRP A 59 2.57 8.19 2.28
CA TRP A 59 2.43 9.65 2.41
C TRP A 59 1.14 9.94 3.18
N SER A 60 1.27 10.71 4.26
CA SER A 60 0.11 11.16 5.04
C SER A 60 -0.43 12.42 4.43
N ARG A 61 -1.67 12.37 3.90
CA ARG A 61 -2.29 13.54 3.29
C ARG A 61 -2.62 14.61 4.31
N SER A 62 -3.01 14.20 5.52
CA SER A 62 -3.40 15.16 6.56
C SER A 62 -2.19 15.82 7.22
N ARG A 63 -1.11 15.07 7.45
CA ARG A 63 0.07 15.62 8.11
C ARG A 63 1.12 16.12 7.12
N ARG A 64 0.96 15.76 5.84
CA ARG A 64 1.85 16.17 4.76
C ARG A 64 3.28 15.73 5.03
N GLU A 65 3.45 14.47 5.36
CA GLU A 65 4.75 13.88 5.64
C GLU A 65 4.75 12.40 5.31
N TYR A 66 5.95 11.86 5.12
CA TYR A 66 6.10 10.41 4.95
C TYR A 66 6.01 9.72 6.31
N TRP A 67 5.53 8.48 6.30
CA TRP A 67 5.55 7.66 7.52
C TRP A 67 5.78 6.21 7.14
N VAL A 68 6.60 5.54 7.97
CA VAL A 68 6.90 4.12 7.80
C VAL A 68 5.97 3.36 8.72
N LYS A 69 5.17 2.45 8.15
CA LYS A 69 4.18 1.71 8.92
C LYS A 69 4.89 0.90 10.01
N GLY A 70 4.47 1.11 11.25
CA GLY A 70 5.01 0.38 12.40
C GLY A 70 6.32 0.89 12.93
N GLU A 71 6.82 2.03 12.44
CA GLU A 71 8.10 2.56 12.88
C GLU A 71 8.13 2.80 14.39
N THR A 72 7.03 3.27 14.95
CA THR A 72 6.93 3.53 16.39
C THR A 72 6.29 2.37 17.12
N SER A 73 5.21 1.79 16.56
CA SER A 73 4.43 0.75 17.25
C SER A 73 5.06 -0.64 17.15
N GLY A 74 5.96 -0.86 16.20
CA GLY A 74 6.48 -2.18 15.91
C GLY A 74 5.59 -3.03 15.01
N HIS A 75 4.41 -2.53 14.66
CA HIS A 75 3.47 -3.27 13.80
C HIS A 75 3.82 -3.02 12.33
N VAL A 76 4.99 -3.47 11.93
CA VAL A 76 5.57 -3.18 10.62
C VAL A 76 4.93 -4.01 9.53
N GLN A 77 5.11 -3.55 8.30
CA GLN A 77 4.67 -4.27 7.11
C GLN A 77 5.88 -4.55 6.24
N HIS A 78 6.28 -5.81 6.18
CA HIS A 78 7.38 -6.24 5.32
C HIS A 78 6.83 -6.52 3.93
N VAL A 79 7.41 -5.90 2.93
CA VAL A 79 6.91 -5.96 1.57
C VAL A 79 7.21 -7.31 0.93
N ARG A 80 6.18 -7.95 0.38
CA ARG A 80 6.33 -9.17 -0.40
C ARG A 80 6.23 -8.87 -1.89
N SER A 81 5.33 -7.99 -2.29
CA SER A 81 5.24 -7.56 -3.69
C SER A 81 4.48 -6.23 -3.77
N LEU A 82 4.71 -5.51 -4.84
CA LEU A 82 4.04 -4.25 -5.11
C LEU A 82 3.72 -4.23 -6.59
N SER A 83 2.44 -4.06 -6.92
CA SER A 83 1.95 -4.15 -8.30
C SER A 83 1.13 -2.93 -8.68
N LEU A 84 1.24 -2.53 -9.95
CA LEU A 84 0.34 -1.54 -10.53
C LEU A 84 -0.95 -2.22 -10.95
N ASP A 85 -2.06 -1.48 -10.94
CA ASP A 85 -3.27 -2.02 -11.52
C ASP A 85 -3.27 -1.80 -13.04
N CYS A 86 -4.37 -2.14 -13.71
CA CYS A 86 -4.39 -2.24 -15.17
C CYS A 86 -4.14 -0.91 -15.88
N ASP A 87 -4.44 0.22 -15.26
CA ASP A 87 -4.18 1.54 -15.83
C ASP A 87 -3.15 2.34 -15.02
N ALA A 88 -2.49 1.68 -14.07
CA ALA A 88 -1.35 2.22 -13.32
C ALA A 88 -1.68 3.41 -12.44
N ASP A 89 -2.93 3.56 -12.02
CA ASP A 89 -3.34 4.65 -11.13
C ASP A 89 -3.66 4.17 -9.71
N ALA A 90 -3.41 2.89 -9.40
CA ALA A 90 -3.54 2.33 -8.06
C ALA A 90 -2.49 1.26 -7.87
N LEU A 91 -2.17 0.97 -6.62
CA LEU A 91 -1.17 -0.04 -6.26
C LEU A 91 -1.79 -1.13 -5.40
N LEU A 92 -1.28 -2.34 -5.54
CA LEU A 92 -1.57 -3.44 -4.62
C LEU A 92 -0.27 -3.83 -3.94
N LEU A 93 -0.24 -3.68 -2.62
CA LEU A 93 0.93 -3.99 -1.81
C LEU A 93 0.62 -5.23 -0.98
N LEU A 94 1.35 -6.32 -1.24
CA LEU A 94 1.26 -7.52 -0.42
C LEU A 94 2.35 -7.47 0.63
N VAL A 95 1.97 -7.69 1.89
CA VAL A 95 2.89 -7.56 3.02
C VAL A 95 2.76 -8.72 3.98
N ASP A 96 3.81 -8.93 4.77
CA ASP A 96 3.73 -9.71 6.00
C ASP A 96 3.48 -8.68 7.11
N GLN A 97 2.28 -8.70 7.69
CA GLN A 97 1.89 -7.76 8.74
C GLN A 97 2.27 -8.29 10.10
N THR A 98 2.98 -7.51 10.88
CA THR A 98 3.29 -7.84 12.27
C THR A 98 2.27 -7.14 13.17
N GLY A 99 1.46 -7.91 13.88
CA GLY A 99 0.45 -7.36 14.78
C GLY A 99 -0.72 -6.74 14.03
N PRO A 100 -1.56 -5.98 14.74
CA PRO A 100 -2.73 -5.36 14.11
C PRO A 100 -2.31 -4.25 13.14
N ALA A 101 -3.00 -4.17 12.00
CA ALA A 101 -2.71 -3.14 11.01
C ALA A 101 -3.31 -1.79 11.38
N CYS A 102 -4.43 -1.79 12.11
CA CYS A 102 -5.16 -0.56 12.42
C CYS A 102 -4.67 0.04 13.74
N HIS A 103 -4.61 1.37 13.82
CA HIS A 103 -4.22 2.07 15.06
C HIS A 103 -5.20 1.82 16.20
N THR A 104 -6.41 1.31 15.91
CA THR A 104 -7.38 0.92 16.93
C THR A 104 -7.12 -0.48 17.45
N ASN A 105 -6.00 -1.09 17.07
CA ASN A 105 -5.57 -2.44 17.48
C ASN A 105 -6.44 -3.57 16.95
N THR A 106 -7.17 -3.33 15.88
CA THR A 106 -7.87 -4.41 15.17
C THR A 106 -6.98 -4.96 14.06
N PRO A 107 -7.17 -6.25 13.65
CA PRO A 107 -6.33 -6.85 12.61
C PRO A 107 -6.31 -6.07 11.31
N THR A 108 -7.46 -5.50 10.91
CA THR A 108 -7.52 -4.65 9.72
C THR A 108 -8.29 -3.37 10.07
N CYS A 109 -8.15 -2.37 9.19
CA CYS A 109 -8.90 -1.14 9.36
C CYS A 109 -10.39 -1.33 9.11
N PHE A 110 -10.79 -2.47 8.56
CA PHE A 110 -12.18 -2.76 8.21
C PHE A 110 -12.88 -3.64 9.23
N THR A 111 -12.16 -4.09 10.25
CA THR A 111 -12.72 -4.99 11.27
C THR A 111 -13.85 -4.31 12.03
N GLY A 112 -15.00 -4.97 12.08
CA GLY A 112 -16.13 -4.52 12.90
C GLY A 112 -16.86 -3.30 12.37
N ARG A 113 -16.60 -2.90 11.11
CA ARG A 113 -17.20 -1.69 10.55
C ARG A 113 -18.04 -1.95 9.31
N THR A 114 -18.60 -3.15 9.20
CA THR A 114 -19.41 -3.55 8.05
C THR A 114 -20.69 -2.73 7.99
N ILE A 115 -20.97 -2.11 6.85
CA ILE A 115 -22.18 -1.35 6.65
C ILE A 115 -23.32 -2.27 6.25
N SER A 116 -23.04 -3.22 5.37
CA SER A 116 -24.06 -4.16 4.89
C SER A 116 -23.38 -5.46 4.47
N ALA A 117 -24.04 -6.57 4.79
CA ALA A 117 -23.55 -7.89 4.41
C ALA A 117 -24.74 -8.82 4.18
N ASP A 118 -24.60 -9.75 3.22
CA ASP A 118 -25.64 -10.75 2.95
C ASP A 118 -25.41 -12.01 3.73
#